data_8e55c58eec73d5845eeb416585268ea1
#
_entry.id   8e55c58eec73d5845eeb416585268ea1
#
_cell.length_a   1.000
_cell.length_b   1.000
_cell.length_c   1.000
_cell.angle_alpha   90.00
_cell.angle_beta   90.00
_cell.angle_gamma   90.00
#
_symmetry.space_group_name_H-M   'P 1'
#
loop_
_entity.id
_entity.type
_entity.pdbx_description
1 polymer ?
#
loop_
_entity_poly.entity_id
_entity_poly.type
_entity_poly.pdbx_seq_one_letter_code
_entity_poly.pdbx_strand_id
1 'polypeptide(L)'
;MAQLGERCGIKHGMKSAALAWRGMLEGTINPAKGESMTDQETPERAHVTADDIEAANDLIDFIEACPSMFHTAATIMAELDEAGFTYLPENAAWDIEPGGRYYTQRNTSSVVAFKVGEDLAATWGEDGVAGDYHFQLTASHSDSPTFKVKAVPELDGAGETLRLNTEAYGGMIDYTWFDRPLALAGRVLVREGDRIESRLLATEREVAIIP
;
A
#
# COMPACT_ATOMS: atom_id res chain seq x y z
N MET A 1 -6.32 3.85 18.82
CA MET A 1 -6.55 3.29 17.47
C MET A 1 -7.97 3.51 16.95
N ALA A 2 -9.03 3.37 17.77
CA ALA A 2 -10.44 3.49 17.34
C ALA A 2 -10.95 4.90 16.98
N GLN A 3 -10.22 5.97 17.22
CA GLN A 3 -10.69 7.35 16.98
C GLN A 3 -10.18 8.01 15.69
N LEU A 4 -9.29 7.37 14.95
CA LEU A 4 -8.78 7.89 13.66
C LEU A 4 -9.65 7.50 12.46
N GLY A 5 -10.44 6.42 12.57
CA GLY A 5 -11.32 5.95 11.51
C GLY A 5 -12.58 6.80 11.22
N GLU A 6 -12.98 7.67 12.15
CA GLU A 6 -14.23 8.45 12.00
C GLU A 6 -14.05 9.82 11.34
N ARG A 7 -12.83 10.31 11.14
CA ARG A 7 -12.57 11.63 10.55
C ARG A 7 -12.07 11.62 9.11
N CYS A 8 -11.65 10.48 8.61
CA CYS A 8 -11.34 10.31 7.19
C CYS A 8 -12.51 9.53 6.59
N GLY A 9 -13.21 10.08 5.59
CA GLY A 9 -14.43 9.53 4.99
C GLY A 9 -14.29 8.16 4.29
N ILE A 10 -13.53 7.24 4.88
CA ILE A 10 -13.19 5.91 4.36
C ILE A 10 -14.34 4.93 4.70
N LYS A 11 -15.54 5.17 4.20
CA LYS A 11 -16.64 4.22 4.45
C LYS A 11 -17.08 3.35 3.26
N HIS A 12 -16.53 3.51 2.04
CA HIS A 12 -17.07 2.79 0.88
C HIS A 12 -16.05 2.18 -0.09
N GLY A 13 -14.73 2.40 0.03
CA GLY A 13 -13.71 1.91 -0.93
C GLY A 13 -13.04 0.58 -0.61
N MET A 14 -13.37 -0.08 0.51
CA MET A 14 -12.53 -1.14 1.09
C MET A 14 -12.79 -2.57 0.58
N LYS A 15 -13.74 -2.78 -0.34
CA LYS A 15 -14.13 -4.14 -0.72
C LYS A 15 -13.29 -4.76 -1.85
N SER A 16 -12.64 -3.99 -2.67
CA SER A 16 -12.09 -4.45 -3.95
C SER A 16 -10.56 -4.55 -4.01
N ALA A 17 -9.80 -3.75 -3.29
CA ALA A 17 -8.38 -4.04 -3.10
C ALA A 17 -8.23 -5.39 -2.39
N ALA A 18 -9.11 -5.71 -1.44
CA ALA A 18 -9.25 -7.04 -0.85
C ALA A 18 -9.60 -8.11 -1.92
N LEU A 19 -10.37 -7.78 -2.96
CA LEU A 19 -10.71 -8.72 -4.05
C LEU A 19 -9.54 -8.98 -5.00
N ALA A 20 -8.74 -7.97 -5.34
CA ALA A 20 -7.54 -8.15 -6.16
C ALA A 20 -6.47 -8.97 -5.40
N TRP A 21 -6.27 -8.69 -4.12
CA TRP A 21 -5.44 -9.50 -3.23
C TRP A 21 -6.04 -10.88 -2.97
N ARG A 22 -7.35 -11.00 -2.88
CA ARG A 22 -8.05 -12.27 -2.69
C ARG A 22 -7.87 -13.20 -3.88
N GLY A 23 -7.95 -12.72 -5.12
CA GLY A 23 -7.66 -13.51 -6.32
C GLY A 23 -6.20 -14.00 -6.38
N MET A 24 -5.24 -13.20 -5.92
CA MET A 24 -3.83 -13.60 -5.79
C MET A 24 -3.59 -14.64 -4.70
N LEU A 25 -4.29 -14.52 -3.56
CA LEU A 25 -4.12 -15.41 -2.40
C LEU A 25 -4.92 -16.72 -2.54
N GLU A 26 -5.97 -16.76 -3.37
CA GLU A 26 -6.79 -17.95 -3.62
C GLU A 26 -6.24 -18.86 -4.72
N GLY A 27 -5.12 -18.50 -5.36
CA GLY A 27 -4.39 -19.40 -6.26
C GLY A 27 -5.06 -19.68 -7.60
N THR A 28 -5.92 -18.79 -8.10
CA THR A 28 -6.64 -18.94 -9.36
C THR A 28 -5.87 -18.51 -10.62
N ILE A 29 -4.59 -18.17 -10.51
CA ILE A 29 -3.74 -17.93 -11.69
C ILE A 29 -2.93 -19.19 -11.97
N ASN A 30 -3.34 -19.94 -12.98
CA ASN A 30 -2.60 -21.10 -13.48
C ASN A 30 -1.62 -20.66 -14.61
N PRO A 31 -0.29 -20.63 -14.39
CA PRO A 31 0.66 -20.15 -15.39
C PRO A 31 1.26 -21.25 -16.25
N ALA A 32 0.51 -22.22 -16.69
CA ALA A 32 1.08 -23.28 -17.54
C ALA A 32 0.14 -23.75 -18.64
N LYS A 33 0.12 -23.04 -19.76
CA LYS A 33 -0.02 -23.65 -21.08
C LYS A 33 0.61 -22.72 -22.10
N GLY A 34 1.84 -23.07 -22.52
CA GLY A 34 2.43 -22.54 -23.74
C GLY A 34 1.66 -23.10 -24.94
N GLU A 35 0.85 -22.27 -25.57
CA GLU A 35 0.28 -22.55 -26.88
C GLU A 35 0.97 -21.67 -27.93
N SER A 36 1.32 -22.35 -29.03
CA SER A 36 1.99 -21.83 -30.21
C SER A 36 1.24 -20.66 -30.84
N MET A 37 1.95 -19.57 -31.09
CA MET A 37 1.46 -18.42 -31.86
C MET A 37 1.29 -18.77 -33.34
N THR A 38 0.08 -19.15 -33.72
CA THR A 38 -0.36 -19.07 -35.13
C THR A 38 -1.85 -18.72 -35.13
N ASP A 39 -2.19 -17.68 -35.91
CA ASP A 39 -3.50 -17.07 -36.13
C ASP A 39 -4.00 -16.14 -35.02
N GLN A 40 -3.52 -14.88 -35.06
CA GLN A 40 -4.13 -13.79 -34.34
C GLN A 40 -5.41 -13.34 -35.05
N GLU A 41 -6.55 -13.91 -34.63
CA GLU A 41 -7.81 -13.21 -34.74
C GLU A 41 -7.70 -11.92 -33.93
N THR A 42 -8.08 -10.80 -34.53
CA THR A 42 -8.15 -9.51 -33.84
C THR A 42 -9.04 -9.71 -32.61
N PRO A 43 -8.52 -9.54 -31.38
CA PRO A 43 -9.34 -9.82 -30.21
C PRO A 43 -10.56 -8.89 -30.26
N GLU A 44 -11.75 -9.51 -30.21
CA GLU A 44 -13.01 -8.80 -30.01
C GLU A 44 -12.82 -7.87 -28.82
N ARG A 45 -13.10 -6.58 -28.96
CA ARG A 45 -12.94 -5.62 -27.85
C ARG A 45 -13.76 -6.14 -26.68
N ALA A 46 -13.07 -6.51 -25.61
CA ALA A 46 -13.71 -6.94 -24.39
C ALA A 46 -14.74 -5.85 -23.98
N HIS A 47 -15.99 -6.26 -23.82
CA HIS A 47 -17.01 -5.35 -23.31
C HIS A 47 -16.71 -5.07 -21.85
N VAL A 48 -16.56 -3.79 -21.50
CA VAL A 48 -16.40 -3.36 -20.11
C VAL A 48 -17.69 -3.66 -19.37
N THR A 49 -17.60 -4.42 -18.31
CA THR A 49 -18.71 -4.83 -17.44
C THR A 49 -18.90 -3.85 -16.28
N ALA A 50 -20.00 -3.98 -15.54
CA ALA A 50 -20.21 -3.22 -14.32
C ALA A 50 -19.14 -3.56 -13.25
N ASP A 51 -18.74 -4.82 -13.17
CA ASP A 51 -17.72 -5.30 -12.22
C ASP A 51 -16.34 -4.71 -12.55
N ASP A 52 -16.01 -4.53 -13.84
CA ASP A 52 -14.75 -3.86 -14.26
C ASP A 52 -14.74 -2.39 -13.83
N ILE A 53 -15.89 -1.72 -13.92
CA ILE A 53 -16.03 -0.32 -13.47
C ILE A 53 -15.93 -0.24 -11.95
N GLU A 54 -16.57 -1.14 -11.21
CA GLU A 54 -16.47 -1.20 -9.75
C GLU A 54 -15.02 -1.41 -9.33
N ALA A 55 -14.32 -2.39 -9.91
CA ALA A 55 -12.92 -2.66 -9.63
C ALA A 55 -12.00 -1.46 -9.93
N ALA A 56 -12.29 -0.72 -11.01
CA ALA A 56 -11.54 0.49 -11.35
C ALA A 56 -11.79 1.62 -10.34
N ASN A 57 -13.03 1.82 -9.89
CA ASN A 57 -13.36 2.82 -8.88
C ASN A 57 -12.71 2.48 -7.53
N ASP A 58 -12.73 1.23 -7.11
CA ASP A 58 -12.08 0.79 -5.88
C ASP A 58 -10.56 1.02 -5.91
N LEU A 59 -9.93 0.82 -7.07
CA LEU A 59 -8.51 1.18 -7.24
C LEU A 59 -8.29 2.70 -7.10
N ILE A 60 -9.18 3.51 -7.66
CA ILE A 60 -9.10 4.97 -7.52
C ILE A 60 -9.24 5.36 -6.05
N ASP A 61 -10.23 4.83 -5.35
CA ASP A 61 -10.46 5.09 -3.92
C ASP A 61 -9.26 4.68 -3.07
N PHE A 62 -8.63 3.53 -3.39
CA PHE A 62 -7.39 3.11 -2.74
C PHE A 62 -6.24 4.10 -2.98
N ILE A 63 -6.05 4.54 -4.23
CA ILE A 63 -5.01 5.53 -4.57
C ILE A 63 -5.23 6.84 -3.82
N GLU A 64 -6.47 7.33 -3.76
CA GLU A 64 -6.84 8.56 -3.05
C GLU A 64 -6.60 8.44 -1.54
N ALA A 65 -6.85 7.27 -0.95
CA ALA A 65 -6.57 7.00 0.46
C ALA A 65 -5.06 6.91 0.77
N CYS A 66 -4.20 6.80 -0.25
CA CYS A 66 -2.77 6.53 -0.13
C CYS A 66 -1.87 7.68 -0.64
N PRO A 67 -2.01 8.92 -0.14
CA PRO A 67 -1.25 10.07 -0.63
C PRO A 67 0.24 10.03 -0.25
N SER A 68 0.69 9.10 0.57
CA SER A 68 2.10 8.84 0.87
C SER A 68 2.32 7.37 1.21
N MET A 69 3.57 6.89 1.13
CA MET A 69 3.94 5.52 1.50
C MET A 69 3.50 5.12 2.91
N PHE A 70 3.41 6.07 3.82
CA PHE A 70 2.96 5.82 5.19
C PHE A 70 1.44 5.60 5.26
N HIS A 71 0.68 6.33 4.46
CA HIS A 71 -0.76 6.11 4.29
C HIS A 71 -1.01 4.77 3.60
N THR A 72 -0.24 4.45 2.54
CA THR A 72 -0.32 3.16 1.85
C THR A 72 -0.13 1.99 2.81
N ALA A 73 0.93 2.03 3.63
CA ALA A 73 1.16 0.97 4.61
C ALA A 73 0.02 0.87 5.64
N ALA A 74 -0.49 2.02 6.12
CA ALA A 74 -1.60 2.04 7.08
C ALA A 74 -2.90 1.48 6.48
N THR A 75 -3.21 1.84 5.23
CA THR A 75 -4.39 1.34 4.50
C THR A 75 -4.29 -0.16 4.27
N ILE A 76 -3.15 -0.65 3.77
CA ILE A 76 -2.91 -2.09 3.58
C ILE A 76 -3.06 -2.86 4.90
N MET A 77 -2.49 -2.37 6.01
CA MET A 77 -2.63 -3.03 7.31
C MET A 77 -4.07 -3.08 7.78
N ALA A 78 -4.86 -2.01 7.57
CA ALA A 78 -6.28 -1.98 7.92
C ALA A 78 -7.08 -3.01 7.11
N GLU A 79 -6.82 -3.13 5.81
CA GLU A 79 -7.45 -4.13 4.94
C GLU A 79 -7.06 -5.57 5.34
N LEU A 80 -5.80 -5.80 5.73
CA LEU A 80 -5.34 -7.09 6.21
C LEU A 80 -6.00 -7.47 7.53
N ASP A 81 -6.18 -6.52 8.46
CA ASP A 81 -6.91 -6.73 9.72
C ASP A 81 -8.37 -7.12 9.43
N GLU A 82 -9.04 -6.42 8.51
CA GLU A 82 -10.42 -6.74 8.10
C GLU A 82 -10.52 -8.11 7.41
N ALA A 83 -9.48 -8.49 6.66
CA ALA A 83 -9.38 -9.80 6.02
C ALA A 83 -9.01 -10.94 7.00
N GLY A 84 -8.81 -10.63 8.28
CA GLY A 84 -8.51 -11.61 9.32
C GLY A 84 -7.06 -12.09 9.34
N PHE A 85 -6.13 -11.27 8.87
CA PHE A 85 -4.70 -11.52 9.04
C PHE A 85 -4.26 -11.14 10.46
N THR A 86 -3.29 -11.85 10.98
CA THR A 86 -2.69 -11.58 12.29
C THR A 86 -1.41 -10.76 12.14
N TYR A 87 -1.34 -9.64 12.84
CA TYR A 87 -0.12 -8.83 12.88
C TYR A 87 0.98 -9.51 13.69
N LEU A 88 2.17 -9.59 13.12
CA LEU A 88 3.38 -10.13 13.74
C LEU A 88 4.41 -9.01 13.92
N PRO A 89 4.66 -8.56 15.17
CA PRO A 89 5.70 -7.56 15.44
C PRO A 89 7.10 -8.10 15.09
N GLU A 90 7.94 -7.29 14.41
CA GLU A 90 9.31 -7.69 14.05
C GLU A 90 10.21 -8.02 15.25
N ASN A 91 9.93 -7.45 16.41
CA ASN A 91 10.72 -7.61 17.64
C ASN A 91 10.19 -8.70 18.57
N ALA A 92 9.28 -9.53 18.13
CA ALA A 92 8.70 -10.64 18.88
C ALA A 92 8.99 -11.99 18.20
N ALA A 93 8.92 -13.07 18.98
CA ALA A 93 8.86 -14.41 18.41
C ALA A 93 7.51 -14.59 17.71
N TRP A 94 7.51 -15.21 16.54
CA TRP A 94 6.32 -15.46 15.76
C TRP A 94 5.83 -16.88 16.00
N ASP A 95 4.56 -17.00 16.35
CA ASP A 95 3.85 -18.26 16.41
C ASP A 95 3.07 -18.43 15.11
N ILE A 96 3.59 -19.30 14.23
CA ILE A 96 3.09 -19.49 12.87
C ILE A 96 2.51 -20.89 12.77
N GLU A 97 1.24 -20.95 12.35
CA GLU A 97 0.51 -22.21 12.17
C GLU A 97 0.22 -22.48 10.69
N PRO A 98 0.12 -23.76 10.28
CA PRO A 98 -0.38 -24.14 8.96
C PRO A 98 -1.76 -23.54 8.68
N GLY A 99 -1.97 -23.01 7.47
CA GLY A 99 -3.20 -22.34 7.08
C GLY A 99 -3.32 -20.89 7.62
N GLY A 100 -2.43 -20.46 8.51
CA GLY A 100 -2.44 -19.13 9.11
C GLY A 100 -2.18 -18.01 8.08
N ARG A 101 -2.70 -16.83 8.38
CA ARG A 101 -2.57 -15.61 7.59
C ARG A 101 -1.94 -14.54 8.46
N TYR A 102 -0.84 -13.98 8.02
CA TYR A 102 -0.02 -13.10 8.83
C TYR A 102 0.46 -11.90 8.04
N TYR A 103 0.75 -10.81 8.75
CA TYR A 103 1.49 -9.71 8.18
C TYR A 103 2.42 -9.06 9.20
N THR A 104 3.45 -8.44 8.71
CA THR A 104 4.37 -7.59 9.48
C THR A 104 4.64 -6.30 8.72
N GLN A 105 5.17 -5.31 9.42
CA GLN A 105 5.50 -4.03 8.81
C GLN A 105 6.87 -3.56 9.26
N ARG A 106 7.56 -2.80 8.40
CA ARG A 106 8.81 -2.14 8.73
C ARG A 106 8.72 -0.64 8.53
N ASN A 107 9.14 0.11 9.55
CA ASN A 107 9.22 1.57 9.52
C ASN A 107 7.89 2.27 9.15
N THR A 108 6.76 1.61 9.34
CA THR A 108 5.42 2.10 8.94
C THR A 108 5.28 2.51 7.47
N SER A 109 6.15 1.98 6.59
CA SER A 109 6.18 2.31 5.16
C SER A 109 6.29 1.08 4.26
N SER A 110 6.55 -0.09 4.81
CA SER A 110 6.61 -1.34 4.06
C SER A 110 5.82 -2.42 4.79
N VAL A 111 5.06 -3.22 4.06
CA VAL A 111 4.25 -4.31 4.60
C VAL A 111 4.61 -5.60 3.88
N VAL A 112 4.71 -6.68 4.63
CA VAL A 112 4.82 -8.04 4.11
C VAL A 112 3.66 -8.85 4.66
N ALA A 113 2.81 -9.36 3.79
CA ALA A 113 1.72 -10.26 4.16
C ALA A 113 1.97 -11.63 3.55
N PHE A 114 1.63 -12.68 4.28
CA PHE A 114 1.80 -14.05 3.80
C PHE A 114 0.75 -14.99 4.37
N LYS A 115 0.48 -16.04 3.60
CA LYS A 115 -0.35 -17.18 4.00
C LYS A 115 0.53 -18.42 4.07
N VAL A 116 0.37 -19.20 5.11
CA VAL A 116 1.03 -20.49 5.28
C VAL A 116 0.16 -21.57 4.65
N GLY A 117 0.77 -22.50 3.91
CA GLY A 117 0.05 -23.64 3.32
C GLY A 117 -0.57 -24.52 4.40
N GLU A 118 -1.75 -25.06 4.15
CA GLU A 118 -2.45 -25.95 5.08
C GLU A 118 -1.71 -27.27 5.27
N ASP A 119 -1.02 -27.73 4.22
CA ASP A 119 -0.27 -28.99 4.21
C ASP A 119 1.16 -28.86 4.79
N LEU A 120 1.59 -27.65 5.19
CA LEU A 120 2.96 -27.43 5.67
C LEU A 120 3.29 -28.29 6.88
N ALA A 121 2.31 -28.57 7.75
CA ALA A 121 2.49 -29.44 8.90
C ALA A 121 2.94 -30.87 8.52
N ALA A 122 2.52 -31.38 7.36
CA ALA A 122 2.92 -32.69 6.85
C ALA A 122 4.38 -32.74 6.39
N THR A 123 4.98 -31.58 6.09
CA THR A 123 6.37 -31.44 5.64
C THR A 123 7.31 -30.98 6.78
N TRP A 124 6.75 -30.70 7.96
CA TRP A 124 7.53 -30.27 9.13
C TRP A 124 8.22 -31.47 9.79
N GLY A 125 9.53 -31.51 9.74
CA GLY A 125 10.32 -32.56 10.38
C GLY A 125 10.29 -32.48 11.90
N GLU A 126 10.75 -33.56 12.59
CA GLU A 126 10.86 -33.59 14.04
C GLU A 126 11.86 -32.54 14.60
N ASP A 127 12.74 -32.06 13.74
CA ASP A 127 13.70 -30.98 14.00
C ASP A 127 13.10 -29.57 13.86
N GLY A 128 11.83 -29.46 13.53
CA GLY A 128 11.13 -28.18 13.30
C GLY A 128 11.48 -27.49 11.98
N VAL A 129 12.09 -28.21 11.05
CA VAL A 129 12.43 -27.69 9.71
C VAL A 129 11.48 -28.27 8.68
N ALA A 130 10.88 -27.41 7.86
CA ALA A 130 10.04 -27.84 6.74
C ALA A 130 10.92 -28.51 5.68
N GLY A 131 10.60 -29.75 5.30
CA GLY A 131 11.42 -30.55 4.40
C GLY A 131 11.25 -30.18 2.94
N ASP A 132 10.01 -30.02 2.46
CA ASP A 132 9.69 -29.72 1.06
C ASP A 132 8.64 -28.60 1.00
N TYR A 133 9.09 -27.38 0.75
CA TYR A 133 8.24 -26.22 0.62
C TYR A 133 8.73 -25.28 -0.49
N HIS A 134 7.85 -24.46 -1.00
CA HIS A 134 8.17 -23.44 -1.97
C HIS A 134 7.49 -22.12 -1.60
N PHE A 135 8.06 -21.02 -2.07
CA PHE A 135 7.47 -19.70 -1.95
C PHE A 135 6.90 -19.23 -3.29
N GLN A 136 5.72 -18.67 -3.25
CA GLN A 136 5.19 -17.84 -4.32
C GLN A 136 5.23 -16.40 -3.84
N LEU A 137 6.02 -15.55 -4.51
CA LEU A 137 6.27 -14.18 -4.09
C LEU A 137 5.70 -13.21 -5.12
N THR A 138 5.02 -12.19 -4.62
CA THR A 138 4.62 -11.01 -5.39
C THR A 138 5.10 -9.77 -4.65
N ALA A 139 5.63 -8.80 -5.37
CA ALA A 139 6.10 -7.55 -4.79
C ALA A 139 5.67 -6.36 -5.65
N SER A 140 5.36 -5.26 -4.99
CA SER A 140 5.04 -3.99 -5.64
C SER A 140 5.60 -2.83 -4.81
N HIS A 141 5.68 -1.64 -5.42
CA HIS A 141 5.96 -0.42 -4.69
C HIS A 141 4.79 -0.02 -3.80
N SER A 142 5.10 0.51 -2.61
CA SER A 142 4.17 1.19 -1.70
C SER A 142 4.35 2.71 -1.72
N ASP A 143 5.39 3.21 -2.41
CA ASP A 143 5.68 4.62 -2.61
C ASP A 143 5.47 5.04 -4.06
N SER A 144 5.37 6.35 -4.27
CA SER A 144 5.23 6.96 -5.60
C SER A 144 6.21 8.13 -5.72
N PRO A 145 6.62 8.51 -6.94
CA PRO A 145 7.41 9.71 -7.15
C PRO A 145 6.69 10.95 -6.62
N THR A 146 7.43 11.85 -5.99
CA THR A 146 6.87 13.05 -5.36
C THR A 146 7.94 14.13 -5.16
N PHE A 147 7.52 15.36 -4.81
CA PHE A 147 8.41 16.37 -4.23
C PHE A 147 8.44 16.21 -2.71
N LYS A 148 9.55 15.74 -2.19
CA LYS A 148 9.75 15.52 -0.77
C LYS A 148 10.23 16.78 -0.07
N VAL A 149 9.55 17.16 1.01
CA VAL A 149 9.95 18.28 1.85
C VAL A 149 11.22 17.92 2.63
N LYS A 150 12.24 18.79 2.58
CA LYS A 150 13.54 18.59 3.23
C LYS A 150 13.48 18.86 4.73
N ALA A 151 14.54 18.44 5.44
CA ALA A 151 14.68 18.64 6.89
C ALA A 151 14.70 20.13 7.32
N VAL A 152 15.19 21.03 6.44
CA VAL A 152 15.03 22.47 6.58
C VAL A 152 13.96 22.91 5.59
N PRO A 153 12.68 22.95 6.01
CA PRO A 153 11.56 23.01 5.08
C PRO A 153 11.26 24.42 4.58
N GLU A 154 11.63 25.44 5.34
CA GLU A 154 11.23 26.82 5.07
C GLU A 154 12.35 27.59 4.39
N LEU A 155 12.01 28.31 3.34
CA LEU A 155 12.87 29.25 2.64
C LEU A 155 12.14 30.59 2.53
N ASP A 156 12.89 31.68 2.63
CA ASP A 156 12.34 33.03 2.44
C ASP A 156 11.75 33.17 1.02
N GLY A 157 10.52 33.62 0.96
CA GLY A 157 9.82 33.98 -0.26
C GLY A 157 9.77 35.49 -0.49
N ALA A 158 9.23 35.89 -1.62
CA ALA A 158 8.95 37.29 -1.90
C ALA A 158 7.66 37.75 -1.21
N GLY A 159 7.67 38.93 -0.59
CA GLY A 159 6.50 39.48 0.12
C GLY A 159 6.09 38.60 1.31
N GLU A 160 4.83 38.23 1.39
CA GLU A 160 4.26 37.40 2.47
C GLU A 160 4.22 35.90 2.08
N THR A 161 5.00 35.47 1.08
CA THR A 161 5.01 34.06 0.64
C THR A 161 6.07 33.27 1.38
N LEU A 162 5.73 32.03 1.73
CA LEU A 162 6.64 31.02 2.21
C LEU A 162 6.99 30.05 1.07
N ARG A 163 8.26 29.73 0.91
CA ARG A 163 8.69 28.69 -0.02
C ARG A 163 9.04 27.41 0.74
N LEU A 164 8.53 26.29 0.27
CA LEU A 164 8.91 24.97 0.77
C LEU A 164 10.18 24.51 0.07
N ASN A 165 11.19 24.15 0.86
CA ASN A 165 12.41 23.52 0.37
C ASN A 165 12.15 22.04 0.08
N THR A 166 12.14 21.67 -1.19
CA THR A 166 11.82 20.32 -1.62
C THR A 166 12.94 19.71 -2.45
N GLU A 167 12.88 18.41 -2.63
CA GLU A 167 13.70 17.64 -3.55
C GLU A 167 12.80 16.67 -4.34
N ALA A 168 13.15 16.43 -5.59
CA ALA A 168 12.52 15.39 -6.38
C ALA A 168 12.89 14.01 -5.79
N TYR A 169 11.89 13.19 -5.55
CA TYR A 169 12.03 11.83 -5.05
C TYR A 169 11.49 10.84 -6.07
N GLY A 170 12.36 9.92 -6.52
CA GLY A 170 12.04 8.94 -7.55
C GLY A 170 12.05 9.53 -8.96
N GLY A 171 11.81 8.67 -9.96
CA GLY A 171 11.67 9.09 -11.36
C GLY A 171 10.26 9.56 -11.65
N MET A 172 10.07 10.81 -12.03
CA MET A 172 8.75 11.39 -12.28
C MET A 172 8.70 12.18 -13.58
N ILE A 173 7.49 12.45 -14.03
CA ILE A 173 7.22 13.39 -15.12
C ILE A 173 6.97 14.75 -14.48
N ASP A 174 8.03 15.55 -14.36
CA ASP A 174 8.03 16.78 -13.57
C ASP A 174 6.96 17.78 -13.98
N TYR A 175 6.75 17.97 -15.31
CA TYR A 175 5.82 18.98 -15.82
C TYR A 175 4.37 18.77 -15.37
N THR A 176 3.98 17.55 -14.98
CA THR A 176 2.62 17.27 -14.50
C THR A 176 2.35 17.84 -13.11
N TRP A 177 3.40 18.30 -12.41
CA TRP A 177 3.35 18.87 -11.07
C TRP A 177 3.27 20.40 -11.07
N PHE A 178 3.66 21.02 -12.19
CA PHE A 178 3.78 22.48 -12.28
C PHE A 178 2.43 23.15 -12.52
N ASP A 179 2.31 24.39 -12.05
CA ASP A 179 1.15 25.27 -12.24
C ASP A 179 -0.19 24.66 -11.83
N ARG A 180 -0.18 23.79 -10.82
CA ARG A 180 -1.39 23.16 -10.29
C ARG A 180 -1.40 23.16 -8.76
N PRO A 181 -2.60 23.18 -8.13
CA PRO A 181 -2.73 23.06 -6.70
C PRO A 181 -2.20 21.71 -6.21
N LEU A 182 -1.44 21.73 -5.10
CA LEU A 182 -0.84 20.55 -4.47
C LEU A 182 -1.18 20.49 -2.99
N ALA A 183 -1.39 19.27 -2.48
CA ALA A 183 -1.56 18.96 -1.07
C ALA A 183 -0.24 18.48 -0.45
N LEU A 184 -0.18 18.48 0.87
CA LEU A 184 0.93 17.91 1.65
C LEU A 184 0.44 16.67 2.38
N ALA A 185 1.20 15.58 2.30
CA ALA A 185 0.91 14.36 3.02
C ALA A 185 2.20 13.69 3.51
N GLY A 186 2.12 12.98 4.62
CA GLY A 186 3.28 12.27 5.15
C GLY A 186 3.10 11.85 6.60
N ARG A 187 4.23 11.54 7.22
CA ARG A 187 4.33 11.18 8.63
C ARG A 187 5.03 12.28 9.39
N VAL A 188 4.46 12.68 10.52
CA VAL A 188 5.05 13.61 11.46
C VAL A 188 5.30 12.93 12.80
N LEU A 189 6.38 13.33 13.48
CA LEU A 189 6.67 12.91 14.83
C LEU A 189 6.24 14.03 15.77
N VAL A 190 5.31 13.75 16.66
CA VAL A 190 4.75 14.72 17.60
C VAL A 190 5.24 14.35 19.00
N ARG A 191 5.76 15.34 19.74
CA ARG A 191 6.10 15.16 21.15
C ARG A 191 4.90 15.46 22.02
N GLU A 192 4.46 14.46 22.78
CA GLU A 192 3.44 14.61 23.82
C GLU A 192 4.04 14.29 25.21
N GLY A 193 4.43 15.34 25.93
CA GLY A 193 5.18 15.16 27.18
C GLY A 193 6.54 14.48 26.90
N ASP A 194 6.77 13.32 27.52
CA ASP A 194 8.01 12.54 27.37
C ASP A 194 7.93 11.50 26.24
N ARG A 195 6.81 11.41 25.52
CA ARG A 195 6.62 10.45 24.44
C ARG A 195 6.73 11.11 23.09
N ILE A 196 7.23 10.35 22.12
CA ILE A 196 7.21 10.73 20.71
C ILE A 196 6.23 9.81 20.01
N GLU A 197 5.23 10.40 19.39
CA GLU A 197 4.21 9.68 18.63
C GLU A 197 4.34 9.95 17.14
N SER A 198 4.14 8.90 16.35
CA SER A 198 4.06 9.02 14.90
C SER A 198 2.61 9.26 14.50
N ARG A 199 2.36 10.31 13.73
CA ARG A 199 1.03 10.64 13.20
C ARG A 199 1.09 10.81 11.69
N LEU A 200 0.06 10.33 11.02
CA LEU A 200 -0.15 10.60 9.60
C LEU A 200 -0.81 11.95 9.43
N LEU A 201 -0.35 12.69 8.44
CA LEU A 201 -0.88 13.98 8.05
C LEU A 201 -1.20 13.96 6.55
N ALA A 202 -2.40 14.39 6.21
CA ALA A 202 -2.77 14.79 4.86
C ALA A 202 -3.57 16.09 4.97
N THR A 203 -3.24 17.09 4.16
CA THR A 203 -4.01 18.35 4.15
C THR A 203 -5.33 18.13 3.41
N GLU A 204 -6.44 18.58 4.01
CA GLU A 204 -7.79 18.47 3.43
C GLU A 204 -7.98 19.32 2.16
N ARG A 205 -7.06 20.22 1.91
CA ARG A 205 -7.06 21.14 0.76
C ARG A 205 -5.66 21.33 0.23
N GLU A 206 -5.59 21.79 -0.97
CA GLU A 206 -4.35 22.22 -1.60
C GLU A 206 -3.80 23.47 -0.90
N VAL A 207 -2.51 23.44 -0.58
CA VAL A 207 -1.83 24.48 0.19
C VAL A 207 -0.54 24.95 -0.48
N ALA A 208 -0.14 24.33 -1.57
CA ALA A 208 1.10 24.61 -2.27
C ALA A 208 0.90 24.61 -3.79
N ILE A 209 1.85 25.20 -4.49
CA ILE A 209 1.98 25.21 -5.95
C ILE A 209 3.45 25.22 -6.31
N ILE A 210 3.82 24.58 -7.40
CA ILE A 210 5.14 24.70 -8.04
C ILE A 210 4.93 25.50 -9.32
N PRO A 211 5.39 26.76 -9.38
CA PRO A 211 5.25 27.62 -10.55
C PRO A 211 6.19 27.22 -11.68
#